data_ce22e34a51b5b7a4be11db2ad81fee9c
#
_entry.id   ce22e34a51b5b7a4be11db2ad81fee9c
#
_cell.length_a   1.000
_cell.length_b   1.000
_cell.length_c   1.000
_cell.angle_alpha   90.00
_cell.angle_beta   90.00
_cell.angle_gamma   90.00
#
_symmetry.space_group_name_H-M   'P 1'
#
loop_
_entity.id
_entity.type
_entity.pdbx_description
1 polymer ?
#
loop_
_entity_poly.entity_id
_entity_poly.type
_entity_poly.pdbx_seq_one_letter_code
_entity_poly.pdbx_strand_id
1 'polypeptide(L)'
;TLKADIDEMARLKINAFHWHLTDYPAWRIQCKKYPVLNDPSKRIQGRDVNGTYSYDQIRDLFRYARERHVQIIPEIDMPGHSTYFKNCFGFPMHDPRGINILEELLEEFCREIPAEMSTYLHIGADEIRIPNGKQFADRMAAKVKSLGRQPIQWAGNNDLPIGWAAVPGI
;
A
#
# COMPACT_ATOMS: atom_id res chain seq x y z
N THR A 1 15.46 -6.96 11.47
CA THR A 1 13.99 -7.17 11.44
C THR A 1 13.29 -5.81 11.48
N LEU A 2 12.06 -5.71 10.96
CA LEU A 2 11.30 -4.45 10.99
C LEU A 2 11.20 -3.81 12.40
N LYS A 3 11.08 -4.61 13.45
CA LYS A 3 11.10 -4.10 14.83
C LYS A 3 12.46 -3.48 15.20
N ALA A 4 13.56 -4.11 14.80
CA ALA A 4 14.89 -3.55 15.03
C ALA A 4 15.12 -2.26 14.22
N ASP A 5 14.59 -2.20 13.01
CA ASP A 5 14.66 -0.99 12.18
C ASP A 5 13.86 0.15 12.83
N ILE A 6 12.67 -0.13 13.38
CA ILE A 6 11.86 0.83 14.13
C ILE A 6 12.57 1.29 15.42
N ASP A 7 13.27 0.39 16.15
CA ASP A 7 14.06 0.76 17.33
C ASP A 7 15.17 1.74 16.94
N GLU A 8 15.86 1.49 15.83
CA GLU A 8 16.90 2.38 15.34
C GLU A 8 16.35 3.73 14.85
N MET A 9 15.20 3.71 14.16
CA MET A 9 14.50 4.94 13.77
C MET A 9 14.16 5.80 15.00
N ALA A 10 13.60 5.18 16.04
CA ALA A 10 13.27 5.88 17.28
C ALA A 10 14.52 6.46 17.95
N ARG A 11 15.63 5.71 17.98
CA ARG A 11 16.92 6.18 18.50
C ARG A 11 17.44 7.41 17.75
N LEU A 12 17.25 7.44 16.44
CA LEU A 12 17.65 8.55 15.55
C LEU A 12 16.59 9.66 15.47
N LYS A 13 15.48 9.56 16.22
CA LYS A 13 14.34 10.49 16.19
C LYS A 13 13.67 10.61 14.80
N ILE A 14 13.74 9.55 14.01
CA ILE A 14 12.96 9.41 12.79
C ILE A 14 11.56 8.96 13.21
N ASN A 15 10.54 9.73 12.87
CA ASN A 15 9.19 9.56 13.38
C ASN A 15 8.19 9.01 12.37
N ALA A 16 8.61 8.72 11.14
CA ALA A 16 7.74 8.16 10.10
C ALA A 16 8.44 7.01 9.37
N PHE A 17 7.76 5.87 9.28
CA PHE A 17 8.16 4.69 8.52
C PHE A 17 7.20 4.47 7.36
N HIS A 18 7.68 4.72 6.14
CA HIS A 18 6.94 4.41 4.93
C HIS A 18 7.14 2.92 4.59
N TRP A 19 6.07 2.14 4.68
CA TRP A 19 6.11 0.69 4.51
C TRP A 19 5.50 0.26 3.18
N HIS A 20 6.36 0.00 2.21
CA HIS A 20 5.99 -0.49 0.89
C HIS A 20 5.58 -1.98 0.96
N LEU A 21 4.29 -2.26 0.89
CA LEU A 21 3.71 -3.58 1.14
C LEU A 21 3.40 -4.38 -0.13
N THR A 22 3.39 -3.72 -1.27
CA THR A 22 3.13 -4.35 -2.57
C THR A 22 4.07 -3.78 -3.61
N ASP A 23 4.61 -4.63 -4.48
CA ASP A 23 5.52 -4.24 -5.54
C ASP A 23 5.46 -5.28 -6.68
N TYR A 24 6.15 -5.01 -7.77
CA TYR A 24 6.30 -5.83 -8.95
C TYR A 24 6.27 -7.36 -8.69
N PRO A 25 7.04 -7.90 -7.69
CA PRO A 25 7.10 -9.34 -7.52
C PRO A 25 5.94 -9.94 -6.73
N ALA A 26 5.28 -9.22 -5.82
CA ALA A 26 4.30 -9.82 -4.94
C ALA A 26 3.43 -8.83 -4.15
N TRP A 27 2.28 -9.30 -3.72
CA TRP A 27 1.42 -8.73 -2.70
C TRP A 27 1.80 -9.28 -1.33
N ARG A 28 2.24 -8.42 -0.39
CA ARG A 28 2.77 -8.82 0.92
C ARG A 28 1.77 -8.78 2.06
N ILE A 29 0.54 -8.44 1.79
CA ILE A 29 -0.54 -8.35 2.79
C ILE A 29 -1.39 -9.61 2.68
N GLN A 30 -1.76 -10.20 3.81
CA GLN A 30 -2.80 -11.23 3.83
C GLN A 30 -4.05 -10.70 3.12
N CYS A 31 -4.59 -11.46 2.18
CA CYS A 31 -5.81 -11.11 1.49
C CYS A 31 -6.85 -12.21 1.73
N LYS A 32 -7.93 -11.86 2.41
CA LYS A 32 -9.02 -12.77 2.74
C LYS A 32 -10.00 -12.89 1.57
N LYS A 33 -10.29 -11.76 0.92
CA LYS A 33 -11.26 -11.68 -0.18
C LYS A 33 -10.71 -12.30 -1.47
N TYR A 34 -9.43 -12.07 -1.74
CA TYR A 34 -8.74 -12.58 -2.93
C TYR A 34 -7.48 -13.38 -2.57
N PRO A 35 -7.62 -14.60 -2.02
CA PRO A 35 -6.48 -15.40 -1.56
C PRO A 35 -5.44 -15.69 -2.64
N VAL A 36 -5.84 -15.62 -3.92
CA VAL A 36 -4.94 -15.78 -5.08
C VAL A 36 -3.78 -14.78 -5.08
N LEU A 37 -3.94 -13.60 -4.46
CA LEU A 37 -2.86 -12.62 -4.29
C LEU A 37 -1.75 -13.12 -3.37
N ASN A 38 -2.05 -14.08 -2.51
CA ASN A 38 -1.07 -14.69 -1.61
C ASN A 38 -0.54 -16.03 -2.13
N ASP A 39 -0.98 -16.48 -3.31
CA ASP A 39 -0.49 -17.71 -3.94
C ASP A 39 0.99 -17.56 -4.36
N PRO A 40 1.91 -18.35 -3.79
CA PRO A 40 3.32 -18.28 -4.14
C PRO A 40 3.61 -18.52 -5.62
N SER A 41 2.77 -19.28 -6.33
CA SER A 41 2.94 -19.58 -7.76
C SER A 41 2.70 -18.37 -8.66
N LYS A 42 2.02 -17.33 -8.17
CA LYS A 42 1.72 -16.09 -8.90
C LYS A 42 2.80 -15.02 -8.75
N ARG A 43 3.72 -15.20 -7.83
CA ARG A 43 4.84 -14.28 -7.58
C ARG A 43 5.87 -14.36 -8.69
N ILE A 44 6.63 -13.28 -8.86
CA ILE A 44 7.76 -13.26 -9.78
C ILE A 44 8.94 -13.98 -9.14
N GLN A 45 9.29 -15.14 -9.67
CA GLN A 45 10.40 -15.96 -9.19
C GLN A 45 11.75 -15.24 -9.30
N GLY A 46 12.63 -15.51 -8.35
CA GLY A 46 14.04 -15.08 -8.39
C GLY A 46 14.33 -13.67 -7.83
N ARG A 47 13.32 -12.84 -7.61
CA ARG A 47 13.49 -11.51 -7.00
C ARG A 47 12.88 -11.39 -5.63
N ASP A 48 12.20 -12.42 -5.19
CA ASP A 48 11.35 -12.37 -4.04
C ASP A 48 11.75 -13.37 -2.95
N VAL A 49 11.79 -12.88 -1.72
CA VAL A 49 11.79 -13.69 -0.51
C VAL A 49 10.34 -14.08 -0.23
N ASN A 50 10.08 -15.36 -0.05
CA ASN A 50 8.74 -15.83 0.29
C ASN A 50 8.25 -15.18 1.60
N GLY A 51 7.00 -14.75 1.62
CA GLY A 51 6.37 -14.26 2.83
C GLY A 51 5.19 -13.34 2.54
N THR A 52 4.23 -13.39 3.44
CA THR A 52 3.06 -12.51 3.49
C THR A 52 2.83 -12.18 4.95
N TYR A 53 2.60 -10.91 5.26
CA TYR A 53 2.25 -10.49 6.60
C TYR A 53 0.78 -10.78 6.87
N SER A 54 0.48 -11.47 7.97
CA SER A 54 -0.89 -11.55 8.45
C SER A 54 -1.35 -10.20 9.00
N TYR A 55 -2.66 -9.97 9.04
CA TYR A 55 -3.19 -8.74 9.65
C TYR A 55 -2.82 -8.62 11.13
N ASP A 56 -2.67 -9.74 11.85
CA ASP A 56 -2.19 -9.72 13.24
C ASP A 56 -0.74 -9.24 13.35
N GLN A 57 0.13 -9.69 12.45
CA GLN A 57 1.52 -9.22 12.39
C GLN A 57 1.60 -7.74 12.02
N ILE A 58 0.75 -7.28 11.09
CA ILE A 58 0.67 -5.88 10.72
C ILE A 58 0.22 -5.05 11.91
N ARG A 59 -0.87 -5.43 12.59
CA ARG A 59 -1.36 -4.73 13.80
C ARG A 59 -0.33 -4.71 14.93
N ASP A 60 0.40 -5.81 15.13
CA ASP A 60 1.46 -5.88 16.12
C ASP A 60 2.59 -4.88 15.82
N LEU A 61 2.99 -4.79 14.54
CA LEU A 61 4.03 -3.83 14.13
C LEU A 61 3.58 -2.37 14.31
N PHE A 62 2.32 -2.06 14.01
CA PHE A 62 1.76 -0.72 14.21
C PHE A 62 1.74 -0.33 15.69
N ARG A 63 1.34 -1.24 16.60
CA ARG A 63 1.40 -1.00 18.04
C ARG A 63 2.84 -0.76 18.51
N TYR A 64 3.75 -1.63 18.07
CA TYR A 64 5.17 -1.55 18.39
C TYR A 64 5.80 -0.22 17.98
N ALA A 65 5.50 0.25 16.78
CA ALA A 65 5.99 1.53 16.26
C ALA A 65 5.40 2.72 17.03
N ARG A 66 4.10 2.69 17.32
CA ARG A 66 3.43 3.76 18.07
C ARG A 66 4.01 3.94 19.48
N GLU A 67 4.34 2.85 20.17
CA GLU A 67 5.01 2.89 21.49
C GLU A 67 6.38 3.57 21.43
N ARG A 68 6.96 3.67 20.24
CA ARG A 68 8.26 4.30 19.95
C ARG A 68 8.14 5.65 19.26
N HIS A 69 6.92 6.19 19.19
CA HIS A 69 6.62 7.44 18.50
C HIS A 69 7.01 7.44 17.01
N VAL A 70 6.97 6.27 16.38
CA VAL A 70 7.16 6.10 14.94
C VAL A 70 5.79 5.81 14.30
N GLN A 71 5.38 6.68 13.39
CA GLN A 71 4.17 6.49 12.60
C GLN A 71 4.47 5.58 11.40
N ILE A 72 3.69 4.52 11.21
CA ILE A 72 3.77 3.73 9.98
C ILE A 72 2.79 4.30 8.95
N ILE A 73 3.30 4.54 7.74
CA ILE A 73 2.53 4.90 6.55
C ILE A 73 2.56 3.68 5.62
N PRO A 74 1.50 2.87 5.59
CA PRO A 74 1.45 1.71 4.70
C PRO A 74 1.25 2.15 3.26
N GLU A 75 1.92 1.46 2.33
CA GLU A 75 1.73 1.67 0.90
C GLU A 75 1.17 0.42 0.23
N ILE A 76 0.11 0.64 -0.55
CA ILE A 76 -0.43 -0.30 -1.53
C ILE A 76 -0.25 0.34 -2.89
N ASP A 77 0.83 -0.01 -3.58
CA ASP A 77 1.20 0.63 -4.84
C ASP A 77 0.27 0.24 -5.98
N MET A 78 -0.19 1.26 -6.71
CA MET A 78 -1.14 1.12 -7.82
C MET A 78 -1.08 2.32 -8.76
N PRO A 79 -1.28 2.15 -10.07
CA PRO A 79 -1.45 0.88 -10.79
C PRO A 79 -0.14 0.30 -11.29
N GLY A 80 0.99 0.95 -11.01
CA GLY A 80 2.35 0.52 -11.32
C GLY A 80 2.77 -0.68 -10.48
N HIS A 81 3.99 -1.18 -10.70
CA HIS A 81 4.62 -2.22 -9.89
C HIS A 81 3.71 -3.42 -9.56
N SER A 82 2.86 -3.84 -10.51
CA SER A 82 1.73 -4.75 -10.26
C SER A 82 1.67 -5.98 -11.19
N THR A 83 2.81 -6.46 -11.69
CA THR A 83 2.84 -7.64 -12.57
C THR A 83 2.22 -8.87 -11.89
N TYR A 84 2.45 -9.05 -10.57
CA TYR A 84 1.81 -10.10 -9.78
C TYR A 84 0.28 -10.05 -9.85
N PHE A 85 -0.33 -8.85 -9.84
CA PHE A 85 -1.77 -8.67 -9.94
C PHE A 85 -2.29 -9.18 -11.29
N LYS A 86 -1.60 -8.83 -12.38
CA LYS A 86 -1.93 -9.35 -13.71
C LYS A 86 -1.78 -10.87 -13.79
N ASN A 87 -0.78 -11.44 -13.11
CA ASN A 87 -0.62 -12.91 -13.02
C ASN A 87 -1.78 -13.58 -12.27
N CYS A 88 -2.34 -12.90 -11.26
CA CYS A 88 -3.48 -13.42 -10.50
C CYS A 88 -4.80 -13.34 -11.26
N PHE A 89 -5.06 -12.23 -11.94
CA PHE A 89 -6.39 -11.92 -12.47
C PHE A 89 -6.47 -11.93 -14.00
N GLY A 90 -5.35 -11.95 -14.71
CA GLY A 90 -5.29 -11.93 -16.16
C GLY A 90 -5.47 -10.54 -16.81
N PHE A 91 -5.60 -9.47 -15.99
CA PHE A 91 -5.74 -8.08 -16.44
C PHE A 91 -5.02 -7.12 -15.47
N PRO A 92 -4.65 -5.91 -15.93
CA PRO A 92 -3.94 -4.95 -15.07
C PRO A 92 -4.87 -4.26 -14.08
N MET A 93 -4.31 -3.60 -13.08
CA MET A 93 -5.04 -2.85 -12.05
C MET A 93 -5.94 -1.74 -12.59
N HIS A 94 -5.54 -1.09 -13.71
CA HIS A 94 -6.32 -0.02 -14.32
C HIS A 94 -7.45 -0.49 -15.28
N ASP A 95 -7.61 -1.80 -15.49
CA ASP A 95 -8.82 -2.36 -16.11
C ASP A 95 -10.03 -2.07 -15.20
N PRO A 96 -11.23 -1.78 -15.72
CA PRO A 96 -12.42 -1.55 -14.88
C PRO A 96 -12.67 -2.63 -13.83
N ARG A 97 -12.38 -3.91 -14.14
CA ARG A 97 -12.47 -5.03 -13.21
C ARG A 97 -11.38 -4.93 -12.13
N GLY A 98 -10.17 -4.52 -12.52
CA GLY A 98 -9.04 -4.31 -11.61
C GLY A 98 -9.33 -3.18 -10.62
N ILE A 99 -9.90 -2.08 -11.09
CA ILE A 99 -10.31 -0.95 -10.24
C ILE A 99 -11.30 -1.41 -9.17
N ASN A 100 -12.31 -2.20 -9.53
CA ASN A 100 -13.29 -2.71 -8.55
C ASN A 100 -12.60 -3.62 -7.50
N ILE A 101 -11.69 -4.50 -7.95
CA ILE A 101 -10.91 -5.34 -7.02
C ILE A 101 -10.06 -4.47 -6.09
N LEU A 102 -9.41 -3.42 -6.60
CA LEU A 102 -8.62 -2.51 -5.77
C LEU A 102 -9.46 -1.80 -4.71
N GLU A 103 -10.65 -1.32 -5.06
CA GLU A 103 -11.57 -0.72 -4.09
C GLU A 103 -11.93 -1.69 -2.96
N GLU A 104 -12.18 -2.96 -3.29
CA GLU A 104 -12.47 -4.00 -2.31
C GLU A 104 -11.26 -4.40 -1.46
N LEU A 105 -10.06 -4.37 -2.03
CA LEU A 105 -8.80 -4.59 -1.30
C LEU A 105 -8.52 -3.45 -0.32
N LEU A 106 -8.77 -2.20 -0.73
CA LEU A 106 -8.67 -1.03 0.15
C LEU A 106 -9.69 -1.11 1.31
N GLU A 107 -10.93 -1.55 1.02
CA GLU A 107 -11.94 -1.79 2.06
C GLU A 107 -11.49 -2.86 3.05
N GLU A 108 -10.98 -4.00 2.56
CA GLU A 108 -10.47 -5.05 3.41
C GLU A 108 -9.34 -4.55 4.30
N PHE A 109 -8.33 -3.91 3.71
CA PHE A 109 -7.20 -3.39 4.45
C PHE A 109 -7.62 -2.38 5.53
N CYS A 110 -8.46 -1.42 5.19
CA CYS A 110 -8.90 -0.38 6.13
C CYS A 110 -9.81 -0.93 7.23
N ARG A 111 -10.57 -1.99 6.97
CA ARG A 111 -11.34 -2.69 7.99
C ARG A 111 -10.45 -3.48 8.97
N GLU A 112 -9.42 -4.14 8.45
CA GLU A 112 -8.49 -4.95 9.27
C GLU A 112 -7.48 -4.10 10.03
N ILE A 113 -7.09 -2.96 9.48
CA ILE A 113 -6.20 -1.98 10.10
C ILE A 113 -7.00 -0.69 10.30
N PRO A 114 -7.57 -0.43 11.48
CA PRO A 114 -8.39 0.75 11.74
C PRO A 114 -7.63 2.08 11.58
N ALA A 115 -8.35 3.17 11.30
CA ALA A 115 -7.76 4.50 11.07
C ALA A 115 -6.97 5.04 12.27
N GLU A 116 -7.32 4.60 13.48
CA GLU A 116 -6.60 4.93 14.72
C GLU A 116 -5.18 4.35 14.76
N MET A 117 -4.92 3.31 13.96
CA MET A 117 -3.58 2.74 13.80
C MET A 117 -2.77 3.48 12.73
N SER A 118 -3.42 3.93 11.66
CA SER A 118 -2.77 4.71 10.61
C SER A 118 -3.76 5.67 9.96
N THR A 119 -3.50 6.95 10.10
CA THR A 119 -4.28 8.02 9.46
C THR A 119 -4.08 8.04 7.95
N TYR A 120 -2.90 7.67 7.49
CA TYR A 120 -2.49 7.75 6.09
C TYR A 120 -2.51 6.38 5.41
N LEU A 121 -2.78 6.40 4.11
CA LEU A 121 -2.56 5.27 3.22
C LEU A 121 -1.93 5.78 1.91
N HIS A 122 -0.73 5.29 1.61
CA HIS A 122 -0.04 5.63 0.38
C HIS A 122 -0.50 4.70 -0.73
N ILE A 123 -0.86 5.27 -1.89
CA ILE A 123 -1.40 4.54 -3.05
C ILE A 123 -0.39 4.39 -4.19
N GLY A 124 0.88 4.73 -3.96
CA GLY A 124 1.93 4.67 -4.97
C GLY A 124 1.75 5.71 -6.06
N ALA A 125 1.38 5.26 -7.26
CA ALA A 125 1.11 6.05 -8.45
C ALA A 125 2.36 6.63 -9.13
N ASP A 126 3.48 5.93 -9.06
CA ASP A 126 4.74 6.28 -9.69
C ASP A 126 5.03 5.47 -10.96
N GLU A 127 6.00 5.94 -11.72
CA GLU A 127 6.71 5.30 -12.84
C GLU A 127 5.86 4.78 -14.02
N ILE A 128 4.54 4.77 -13.94
CA ILE A 128 3.67 4.26 -15.01
C ILE A 128 2.74 5.34 -15.57
N ARG A 129 2.59 5.34 -16.89
CA ARG A 129 1.58 6.11 -17.58
C ARG A 129 0.48 5.19 -18.10
N ILE A 130 -0.75 5.47 -17.71
CA ILE A 130 -1.94 4.77 -18.19
C ILE A 130 -2.92 5.75 -18.81
N PRO A 131 -3.79 5.30 -19.73
CA PRO A 131 -4.92 6.11 -20.17
C PRO A 131 -5.76 6.53 -18.96
N ASN A 132 -6.12 7.82 -18.89
CA ASN A 132 -6.90 8.38 -17.78
C ASN A 132 -6.26 8.22 -16.39
N GLY A 133 -4.92 8.28 -16.30
CA GLY A 133 -4.16 8.11 -15.05
C GLY A 133 -4.65 9.02 -13.93
N LYS A 134 -4.93 10.30 -14.23
CA LYS A 134 -5.50 11.22 -13.24
C LYS A 134 -6.86 10.74 -12.69
N GLN A 135 -7.76 10.28 -13.54
CA GLN A 135 -9.06 9.77 -13.10
C GLN A 135 -8.92 8.53 -12.22
N PHE A 136 -7.99 7.64 -12.56
CA PHE A 136 -7.66 6.48 -11.74
C PHE A 136 -7.18 6.92 -10.35
N ALA A 137 -6.18 7.80 -10.28
CA ALA A 137 -5.63 8.27 -9.03
C ALA A 137 -6.67 9.01 -8.18
N ASP A 138 -7.45 9.90 -8.78
CA ASP A 138 -8.54 10.62 -8.11
C ASP A 138 -9.57 9.65 -7.53
N ARG A 139 -9.93 8.59 -8.27
CA ARG A 139 -10.88 7.56 -7.81
C ARG A 139 -10.31 6.79 -6.62
N MET A 140 -9.05 6.35 -6.68
CA MET A 140 -8.41 5.64 -5.56
C MET A 140 -8.25 6.53 -4.35
N ALA A 141 -7.84 7.79 -4.53
CA ALA A 141 -7.76 8.77 -3.45
C ALA A 141 -9.12 9.05 -2.81
N ALA A 142 -10.18 9.19 -3.61
CA ALA A 142 -11.55 9.36 -3.13
C ALA A 142 -12.01 8.13 -2.32
N LYS A 143 -11.67 6.93 -2.79
CA LYS A 143 -11.95 5.68 -2.07
C LYS A 143 -11.26 5.66 -0.71
N VAL A 144 -9.96 5.97 -0.65
CA VAL A 144 -9.19 6.04 0.60
C VAL A 144 -9.82 7.05 1.58
N LYS A 145 -10.22 8.23 1.08
CA LYS A 145 -10.92 9.25 1.90
C LYS A 145 -12.26 8.73 2.44
N SER A 146 -13.04 8.04 1.61
CA SER A 146 -14.32 7.47 2.03
C SER A 146 -14.18 6.40 3.13
N LEU A 147 -13.00 5.79 3.24
CA LEU A 147 -12.63 4.83 4.27
C LEU A 147 -12.02 5.50 5.52
N GLY A 148 -12.11 6.83 5.64
CA GLY A 148 -11.66 7.59 6.80
C GLY A 148 -10.15 7.81 6.86
N ARG A 149 -9.44 7.73 5.73
CA ARG A 149 -7.99 7.89 5.66
C ARG A 149 -7.57 9.05 4.77
N GLN A 150 -6.35 9.54 4.96
CA GLN A 150 -5.74 10.53 4.08
C GLN A 150 -4.87 9.81 3.05
N PRO A 151 -5.14 9.96 1.74
CA PRO A 151 -4.31 9.37 0.70
C PRO A 151 -3.01 10.15 0.52
N ILE A 152 -1.92 9.42 0.31
CA ILE A 152 -0.63 9.93 -0.14
C ILE A 152 -0.28 9.24 -1.45
N GLN A 153 0.48 9.89 -2.31
CA GLN A 153 1.00 9.33 -3.55
C GLN A 153 2.32 9.97 -3.96
N TRP A 154 3.08 9.30 -4.80
CA TRP A 154 4.33 9.85 -5.33
C TRP A 154 4.07 11.05 -6.23
N ALA A 155 4.97 12.04 -6.15
CA ALA A 155 5.02 13.15 -7.09
C ALA A 155 5.83 12.76 -8.33
N GLY A 156 5.52 13.35 -9.49
CA GLY A 156 6.38 13.26 -10.67
C GLY A 156 5.77 12.61 -11.89
N ASN A 157 4.53 12.18 -11.85
CA ASN A 157 3.79 11.86 -13.05
C ASN A 157 2.89 13.06 -13.40
N ASN A 158 3.10 13.65 -14.61
CA ASN A 158 2.41 14.88 -15.02
C ASN A 158 0.88 14.77 -15.05
N ASP A 159 0.34 13.55 -15.05
CA ASP A 159 -1.10 13.27 -15.07
C ASP A 159 -1.67 12.94 -13.68
N LEU A 160 -0.84 12.95 -12.63
CA LEU A 160 -1.21 12.57 -11.28
C LEU A 160 -1.04 13.74 -10.30
N PRO A 161 -1.94 13.90 -9.33
CA PRO A 161 -1.83 14.97 -8.34
C PRO A 161 -0.61 14.78 -7.42
N ILE A 162 -0.21 15.84 -6.79
CA ILE A 162 1.02 16.05 -6.02
C ILE A 162 1.21 15.03 -4.90
N GLY A 163 2.44 14.50 -4.77
CA GLY A 163 2.87 13.55 -3.76
C GLY A 163 3.17 14.12 -2.37
N TRP A 164 4.27 13.74 -1.77
CA TRP A 164 4.69 14.00 -0.38
C TRP A 164 4.51 15.41 0.15
N ALA A 165 4.64 16.45 -0.71
CA ALA A 165 4.52 17.84 -0.31
C ALA A 165 3.10 18.24 0.16
N ALA A 166 2.12 17.37 0.01
CA ALA A 166 0.72 17.67 0.31
C ALA A 166 0.24 17.09 1.66
N VAL A 167 1.12 16.52 2.48
CA VAL A 167 0.75 15.98 3.79
C VAL A 167 0.95 17.03 4.87
N PRO A 168 -0.11 17.67 5.37
CA PRO A 168 0.02 18.61 6.47
C PRO A 168 0.47 17.90 7.75
N GLY A 169 1.57 18.33 8.34
CA GLY A 169 1.96 17.94 9.70
C GLY A 169 2.85 16.70 9.83
N ILE A 170 3.49 16.25 8.75
CA ILE A 170 4.62 15.32 8.86
C ILE A 170 5.92 16.09 8.76
#